data_ddc360c1348b9e7f924afa3515dc4a36
#
_entry.id   ddc360c1348b9e7f924afa3515dc4a36
#
_cell.length_a   1.000
_cell.length_b   1.000
_cell.length_c   1.000
_cell.angle_alpha   90.00
_cell.angle_beta   90.00
_cell.angle_gamma   90.00
#
_symmetry.space_group_name_H-M   'P 1'
#
loop_
_entity.id
_entity.type
_entity.pdbx_description
1 polymer ?
#
loop_
_entity_poly.entity_id
_entity_poly.type
_entity_poly.pdbx_seq_one_letter_code
_entity_poly.pdbx_strand_id
1 'polypeptide(L)'
;MVVMSVLIVSCKGKTGNTITVGSDKLDNTQSYFSESMHTVARCDTGYYYLDKCSASDDNLMFYDDKSEESIVLCNKPQCGHDGEECMAYISGSEFKSELYYYNSYIYMISSKGNLVQISADGTQRTDLGSICVLSGQDSVSMCFNDGYAYVSQEITGDIEGNV
;
A
#
# COMPACT_ATOMS: atom_id res chain seq x y z
N MET A 1 -23.37 -2.14 -5.11
CA MET A 1 -22.07 -2.82 -4.82
C MET A 1 -21.33 -2.90 -6.15
N VAL A 2 -20.38 -2.01 -6.38
CA VAL A 2 -19.57 -2.03 -7.60
C VAL A 2 -18.33 -2.85 -7.27
N VAL A 3 -18.21 -4.01 -7.89
CA VAL A 3 -17.04 -4.88 -7.80
C VAL A 3 -16.02 -4.33 -8.80
N MET A 4 -14.90 -3.87 -8.30
CA MET A 4 -13.81 -3.32 -9.07
C MET A 4 -12.75 -4.40 -9.28
N SER A 5 -12.49 -4.75 -10.53
CA SER A 5 -11.50 -5.75 -10.87
C SER A 5 -10.15 -5.10 -11.17
N VAL A 6 -9.13 -5.53 -10.48
CA VAL A 6 -7.75 -5.14 -10.75
C VAL A 6 -7.15 -6.12 -11.76
N LEU A 7 -6.79 -5.65 -12.92
CA LEU A 7 -6.02 -6.42 -13.90
C LEU A 7 -4.52 -6.18 -13.64
N ILE A 8 -3.85 -7.22 -13.18
CA ILE A 8 -2.39 -7.22 -13.08
C ILE A 8 -1.85 -7.74 -14.40
N VAL A 9 -1.21 -6.87 -15.17
CA VAL A 9 -0.48 -7.27 -16.36
C VAL A 9 0.92 -7.67 -15.95
N SER A 10 1.12 -8.96 -15.75
CA SER A 10 2.46 -9.54 -15.60
C SER A 10 3.02 -9.90 -16.97
N CYS A 11 4.18 -9.40 -17.31
CA CYS A 11 4.91 -9.76 -18.53
C CYS A 11 5.56 -11.15 -18.43
N LYS A 12 4.80 -12.19 -18.08
CA LYS A 12 5.09 -13.60 -18.43
C LYS A 12 3.84 -14.43 -18.17
N GLY A 13 3.17 -14.85 -19.25
CA GLY A 13 2.00 -15.68 -19.35
C GLY A 13 1.73 -16.65 -18.21
N LYS A 14 0.95 -16.22 -17.24
CA LYS A 14 0.10 -17.07 -16.42
C LYS A 14 -1.04 -16.18 -15.91
N THR A 15 -2.24 -16.73 -15.92
CA THR A 15 -3.50 -16.17 -15.46
C THR A 15 -3.34 -15.11 -14.38
N GLY A 16 -3.61 -13.85 -14.74
CA GLY A 16 -3.58 -12.74 -13.80
C GLY A 16 -4.60 -12.95 -12.68
N ASN A 17 -4.18 -12.76 -11.45
CA ASN A 17 -5.09 -12.74 -10.31
C ASN A 17 -5.91 -11.44 -10.37
N THR A 18 -7.22 -11.56 -10.29
CA THR A 18 -8.09 -10.40 -10.16
C THR A 18 -8.26 -10.11 -8.68
N ILE A 19 -7.78 -8.94 -8.24
CA ILE A 19 -7.97 -8.46 -6.88
C ILE A 19 -9.05 -7.38 -6.91
N THR A 20 -10.01 -7.49 -6.02
CA THR A 20 -11.06 -6.49 -5.89
C THR A 20 -10.61 -5.42 -4.92
N VAL A 21 -10.44 -4.21 -5.44
CA VAL A 21 -10.15 -3.00 -4.65
C VAL A 21 -11.45 -2.24 -4.51
N GLY A 22 -11.96 -2.13 -3.29
CA GLY A 22 -13.31 -1.67 -3.08
C GLY A 22 -13.44 -0.22 -2.65
N SER A 23 -14.29 0.54 -3.34
CA SER A 23 -15.10 1.60 -2.75
C SER A 23 -16.30 1.90 -3.66
N ASP A 24 -17.34 2.47 -3.07
CA ASP A 24 -18.60 2.76 -3.77
C ASP A 24 -18.54 3.99 -4.70
N LYS A 25 -17.42 4.69 -4.75
CA LYS A 25 -17.17 5.81 -5.68
C LYS A 25 -15.81 5.63 -6.33
N LEU A 26 -15.79 5.58 -7.64
CA LEU A 26 -14.57 5.67 -8.42
C LEU A 26 -14.05 7.10 -8.34
N ASP A 27 -12.91 7.28 -7.71
CA ASP A 27 -12.13 8.50 -7.79
C ASP A 27 -11.02 8.28 -8.82
N ASN A 28 -11.01 9.10 -9.86
CA ASN A 28 -9.98 9.04 -10.90
C ASN A 28 -8.72 9.80 -10.50
N THR A 29 -8.72 10.42 -9.34
CA THR A 29 -7.53 11.12 -8.84
C THR A 29 -6.63 10.14 -8.10
N GLN A 30 -5.45 9.97 -8.61
CA GLN A 30 -4.36 9.35 -7.89
C GLN A 30 -3.56 10.44 -7.21
N SER A 31 -3.39 10.38 -5.90
CA SER A 31 -2.39 11.17 -5.25
C SER A 31 -1.06 10.40 -5.24
N TYR A 32 -0.14 10.93 -5.99
CA TYR A 32 1.17 10.37 -6.19
C TYR A 32 2.21 11.43 -5.82
N PHE A 33 3.06 11.10 -4.90
CA PHE A 33 4.22 11.93 -4.58
C PHE A 33 5.46 11.26 -5.17
N SER A 34 5.98 11.83 -6.25
CA SER A 34 7.11 11.32 -7.00
C SER A 34 8.43 11.63 -6.32
N GLU A 35 9.36 10.77 -6.57
CA GLU A 35 10.82 10.82 -6.44
C GLU A 35 11.38 10.28 -5.14
N SER A 36 11.64 8.98 -5.16
CA SER A 36 12.59 8.19 -4.40
C SER A 36 12.28 7.76 -2.96
N MET A 37 11.24 8.24 -2.29
CA MET A 37 10.77 7.64 -1.02
C MET A 37 9.25 7.83 -0.90
N HIS A 38 8.49 6.84 -1.33
CA HIS A 38 7.02 6.85 -1.30
C HIS A 38 6.46 6.56 0.11
N THR A 39 7.04 7.13 1.15
CA THR A 39 6.58 6.96 2.54
C THR A 39 5.46 7.92 2.92
N VAL A 40 4.96 8.70 1.94
CA VAL A 40 3.90 9.69 2.13
C VAL A 40 2.88 9.57 1.01
N ALA A 41 1.61 9.51 1.36
CA ALA A 41 0.49 9.52 0.42
C ALA A 41 -0.49 10.66 0.74
N ARG A 42 -0.78 11.51 -0.25
CA ARG A 42 -1.71 12.63 -0.13
C ARG A 42 -3.15 12.16 -0.27
N CYS A 43 -4.06 12.67 0.57
CA CYS A 43 -5.51 12.63 0.37
C CYS A 43 -6.10 14.05 0.38
N ASP A 44 -7.40 14.19 0.21
CA ASP A 44 -8.05 15.51 0.13
C ASP A 44 -7.94 16.33 1.41
N THR A 45 -7.79 15.68 2.56
CA THR A 45 -7.83 16.30 3.88
C THR A 45 -6.50 16.27 4.63
N GLY A 46 -5.44 15.66 4.05
CA GLY A 46 -4.16 15.53 4.74
C GLY A 46 -3.22 14.54 4.07
N TYR A 47 -2.36 13.95 4.89
CA TYR A 47 -1.32 13.02 4.45
C TYR A 47 -1.30 11.78 5.33
N TYR A 48 -1.12 10.62 4.68
CA TYR A 48 -0.69 9.39 5.34
C TYR A 48 0.81 9.26 5.20
N TYR A 49 1.50 8.88 6.27
CA TYR A 49 2.95 8.74 6.27
C TYR A 49 3.40 7.69 7.30
N LEU A 50 4.63 7.22 7.16
CA LEU A 50 5.25 6.31 8.11
C LEU A 50 6.14 7.09 9.08
N ASP A 51 5.98 6.82 10.37
CA ASP A 51 6.82 7.38 11.43
C ASP A 51 7.40 6.24 12.29
N LYS A 52 8.66 6.38 12.68
CA LYS A 52 9.37 5.36 13.44
C LYS A 52 8.78 5.17 14.84
N CYS A 53 8.35 3.96 15.16
CA CYS A 53 7.98 3.56 16.51
C CYS A 53 9.04 2.70 17.18
N SER A 54 9.96 2.10 16.41
CA SER A 54 11.12 1.38 16.89
C SER A 54 12.32 1.53 15.94
N ALA A 55 13.42 0.84 16.21
CA ALA A 55 14.60 0.85 15.32
C ALA A 55 14.29 0.27 13.94
N SER A 56 13.36 -0.66 13.83
CA SER A 56 13.02 -1.39 12.60
C SER A 56 11.60 -1.15 12.10
N ASP A 57 10.70 -0.67 12.96
CA ASP A 57 9.27 -0.66 12.68
C ASP A 57 8.71 0.75 12.66
N ASP A 58 7.60 0.90 11.96
CA ASP A 58 6.93 2.17 11.76
C ASP A 58 5.48 2.11 12.24
N ASN A 59 4.91 3.26 12.54
CA ASN A 59 3.46 3.44 12.61
C ASN A 59 2.97 4.20 11.38
N LEU A 60 1.86 3.74 10.84
CA LEU A 60 1.11 4.50 9.84
C LEU A 60 0.39 5.66 10.53
N MET A 61 0.72 6.87 10.14
CA MET A 61 0.23 8.12 10.68
C MET A 61 -0.71 8.81 9.70
N PHE A 62 -1.60 9.62 10.22
CA PHE A 62 -2.39 10.57 9.46
C PHE A 62 -2.17 11.99 9.99
N TYR A 63 -1.80 12.91 9.12
CA TYR A 63 -1.76 14.35 9.38
C TYR A 63 -2.98 15.01 8.76
N ASP A 64 -3.75 15.72 9.55
CA ASP A 64 -4.94 16.48 9.12
C ASP A 64 -4.58 17.94 8.85
N ASP A 65 -4.83 18.41 7.62
CA ASP A 65 -4.50 19.78 7.19
C ASP A 65 -5.29 20.86 7.95
N LYS A 66 -6.44 20.52 8.47
CA LYS A 66 -7.32 21.50 9.13
C LYS A 66 -6.97 21.69 10.59
N SER A 67 -6.71 20.62 11.32
CA SER A 67 -6.31 20.68 12.73
C SER A 67 -4.82 20.87 12.90
N GLU A 68 -4.02 20.63 11.86
CA GLU A 68 -2.56 20.62 11.88
C GLU A 68 -1.99 19.59 12.89
N GLU A 69 -2.73 18.50 13.13
CA GLU A 69 -2.37 17.47 14.08
C GLU A 69 -2.08 16.14 13.36
N SER A 70 -1.17 15.37 13.96
CA SER A 70 -0.86 14.01 13.53
C SER A 70 -1.37 13.00 14.53
N ILE A 71 -1.98 11.93 14.03
CA ILE A 71 -2.47 10.83 14.84
C ILE A 71 -1.96 9.49 14.26
N VAL A 72 -1.80 8.49 15.14
CA VAL A 72 -1.60 7.10 14.69
C VAL A 72 -2.90 6.61 14.08
N LEU A 73 -2.84 6.06 12.86
CA LEU A 73 -4.01 5.59 12.11
C LEU A 73 -4.53 4.26 12.67
N CYS A 74 -5.01 4.29 13.89
CA CYS A 74 -5.57 3.13 14.57
C CYS A 74 -6.81 3.53 15.37
N ASN A 75 -7.94 2.93 15.05
CA ASN A 75 -9.21 3.19 15.74
C ASN A 75 -9.50 2.19 16.87
N LYS A 76 -8.51 1.39 17.29
CA LYS A 76 -8.66 0.44 18.39
C LYS A 76 -8.50 1.14 19.74
N PRO A 77 -9.53 1.16 20.61
CA PRO A 77 -9.44 1.78 21.92
C PRO A 77 -8.31 1.19 22.77
N GLN A 78 -7.55 2.05 23.45
CA GLN A 78 -6.44 1.66 24.33
C GLN A 78 -5.33 0.84 23.65
N CYS A 79 -5.15 1.02 22.34
CA CYS A 79 -4.06 0.40 21.61
C CYS A 79 -2.72 1.03 22.00
N GLY A 80 -1.71 0.21 22.29
CA GLY A 80 -0.35 0.67 22.58
C GLY A 80 0.45 1.07 21.33
N HIS A 81 -0.06 0.74 20.15
CA HIS A 81 0.55 0.98 18.83
C HIS A 81 1.97 0.39 18.65
N ASP A 82 2.30 -0.66 19.40
CA ASP A 82 3.64 -1.24 19.51
C ASP A 82 3.75 -2.70 19.00
N GLY A 83 2.73 -3.20 18.31
CA GLY A 83 2.73 -4.57 17.81
C GLY A 83 1.66 -4.88 16.75
N GLU A 84 1.71 -6.10 16.22
CA GLU A 84 0.87 -6.59 15.10
C GLU A 84 -0.64 -6.51 15.35
N GLU A 85 -1.07 -6.41 16.59
CA GLU A 85 -2.46 -6.19 16.98
C GLU A 85 -2.97 -4.78 16.61
N CYS A 86 -2.08 -3.86 16.32
CA CYS A 86 -2.40 -2.49 15.92
C CYS A 86 -2.59 -2.41 14.40
N MET A 87 -3.67 -1.77 13.95
CA MET A 87 -3.92 -1.56 12.52
C MET A 87 -2.85 -0.71 11.84
N ALA A 88 -2.26 0.21 12.59
CA ALA A 88 -1.23 1.13 12.11
C ALA A 88 0.20 0.60 12.23
N TYR A 89 0.43 -0.51 12.92
CA TYR A 89 1.77 -1.06 13.08
C TYR A 89 2.27 -1.68 11.78
N ILE A 90 3.43 -1.23 11.33
CA ILE A 90 4.08 -1.65 10.09
C ILE A 90 5.46 -2.21 10.44
N SER A 91 5.59 -3.52 10.40
CA SER A 91 6.88 -4.18 10.59
C SER A 91 7.81 -3.87 9.42
N GLY A 92 8.98 -3.32 9.68
CA GLY A 92 9.96 -2.97 8.65
C GLY A 92 10.53 -4.17 7.88
N SER A 93 10.36 -5.39 8.39
CA SER A 93 10.71 -6.63 7.69
C SER A 93 9.61 -7.12 6.75
N GLU A 94 8.36 -6.67 6.93
CA GLU A 94 7.20 -7.18 6.21
C GLU A 94 6.80 -6.32 5.02
N PHE A 95 7.18 -5.05 5.00
CA PHE A 95 6.70 -4.12 3.98
C PHE A 95 7.84 -3.45 3.23
N LYS A 96 7.62 -3.21 1.95
CA LYS A 96 8.32 -2.19 1.18
C LYS A 96 7.77 -0.84 1.61
N SER A 97 8.61 0.17 1.70
CA SER A 97 8.31 1.47 2.34
C SER A 97 7.36 2.38 1.54
N GLU A 98 6.61 1.86 0.59
CA GLU A 98 5.80 2.67 -0.30
C GLU A 98 4.34 2.70 0.13
N LEU A 99 3.79 3.91 0.21
CA LEU A 99 2.39 4.17 0.51
C LEU A 99 1.66 4.70 -0.71
N TYR A 100 0.47 4.18 -0.97
CA TYR A 100 -0.41 4.67 -2.01
C TYR A 100 -1.79 4.94 -1.41
N TYR A 101 -2.39 6.08 -1.74
CA TYR A 101 -3.77 6.37 -1.36
C TYR A 101 -4.66 6.33 -2.59
N TYR A 102 -5.73 5.58 -2.50
CA TYR A 102 -6.75 5.55 -3.53
C TYR A 102 -8.09 5.14 -2.95
N ASN A 103 -9.15 5.88 -3.29
CA ASN A 103 -10.53 5.51 -2.99
C ASN A 103 -10.80 5.25 -1.50
N SER A 104 -10.31 6.12 -0.60
CA SER A 104 -10.43 6.01 0.86
C SER A 104 -9.70 4.81 1.47
N TYR A 105 -8.69 4.29 0.78
CA TYR A 105 -7.80 3.26 1.29
C TYR A 105 -6.34 3.62 1.06
N ILE A 106 -5.52 3.17 2.00
CA ILE A 106 -4.06 3.16 1.88
C ILE A 106 -3.65 1.76 1.41
N TYR A 107 -2.74 1.71 0.46
CA TYR A 107 -2.20 0.47 -0.07
C TYR A 107 -0.71 0.39 0.16
N MET A 108 -0.25 -0.80 0.50
CA MET A 108 1.16 -1.15 0.67
C MET A 108 1.44 -2.49 0.02
N ILE A 109 2.69 -2.70 -0.39
CA ILE A 109 3.15 -4.00 -0.90
C ILE A 109 4.02 -4.65 0.17
N SER A 110 3.66 -5.86 0.58
CA SER A 110 4.46 -6.63 1.53
C SER A 110 5.75 -7.15 0.88
N SER A 111 6.74 -7.51 1.69
CA SER A 111 7.98 -8.14 1.25
C SER A 111 7.75 -9.48 0.52
N LYS A 112 6.57 -10.08 0.70
CA LYS A 112 6.13 -11.29 0.00
C LYS A 112 5.44 -11.00 -1.33
N GLY A 113 5.28 -9.73 -1.70
CA GLY A 113 4.58 -9.32 -2.91
C GLY A 113 3.05 -9.35 -2.79
N ASN A 114 2.51 -9.34 -1.56
CA ASN A 114 1.08 -9.21 -1.35
C ASN A 114 0.68 -7.74 -1.32
N LEU A 115 -0.50 -7.43 -1.86
CA LEU A 115 -1.12 -6.13 -1.71
C LEU A 115 -1.91 -6.08 -0.39
N VAL A 116 -1.57 -5.15 0.46
CA VAL A 116 -2.28 -4.89 1.72
C VAL A 116 -3.05 -3.58 1.59
N GLN A 117 -4.29 -3.59 2.03
CA GLN A 117 -5.21 -2.47 2.04
C GLN A 117 -5.54 -2.10 3.48
N ILE A 118 -5.47 -0.81 3.80
CA ILE A 118 -5.85 -0.25 5.11
C ILE A 118 -6.89 0.84 4.86
N SER A 119 -8.00 0.80 5.59
CA SER A 119 -9.03 1.84 5.47
C SER A 119 -8.51 3.19 5.97
N ALA A 120 -8.94 4.28 5.33
CA ALA A 120 -8.50 5.64 5.64
C ALA A 120 -8.83 6.09 7.07
N ASP A 121 -9.74 5.40 7.75
CA ASP A 121 -10.13 5.65 9.15
C ASP A 121 -9.42 4.72 10.16
N GLY A 122 -8.51 3.86 9.71
CA GLY A 122 -7.76 2.93 10.56
C GLY A 122 -8.59 1.81 11.20
N THR A 123 -9.77 1.49 10.65
CA THR A 123 -10.65 0.46 11.22
C THR A 123 -10.41 -0.93 10.66
N GLN A 124 -9.88 -1.03 9.44
CA GLN A 124 -9.71 -2.29 8.72
C GLN A 124 -8.34 -2.39 8.07
N ARG A 125 -7.75 -3.58 8.13
CA ARG A 125 -6.54 -3.98 7.39
C ARG A 125 -6.78 -5.33 6.75
N THR A 126 -6.56 -5.44 5.46
CA THR A 126 -6.86 -6.62 4.68
C THR A 126 -5.70 -6.97 3.76
N ASP A 127 -5.24 -8.20 3.80
CA ASP A 127 -4.34 -8.76 2.78
C ASP A 127 -5.18 -9.21 1.58
N LEU A 128 -4.97 -8.56 0.44
CA LEU A 128 -5.70 -8.83 -0.81
C LEU A 128 -5.07 -9.95 -1.63
N GLY A 129 -3.93 -10.47 -1.19
CA GLY A 129 -3.21 -11.54 -1.86
C GLY A 129 -2.04 -11.08 -2.73
N SER A 130 -1.37 -12.05 -3.36
CA SER A 130 -0.15 -11.82 -4.11
C SER A 130 -0.41 -11.13 -5.44
N ILE A 131 0.33 -10.05 -5.68
CA ILE A 131 0.30 -9.27 -6.92
C ILE A 131 1.60 -9.42 -7.73
N CYS A 132 2.69 -9.78 -7.07
CA CYS A 132 4.00 -9.99 -7.70
C CYS A 132 4.80 -11.01 -6.88
N VAL A 133 5.87 -11.52 -7.47
CA VAL A 133 6.85 -12.35 -6.77
C VAL A 133 8.10 -11.50 -6.59
N LEU A 134 8.44 -11.20 -5.35
CA LEU A 134 9.63 -10.42 -5.03
C LEU A 134 10.80 -11.35 -4.73
N SER A 135 11.96 -11.05 -5.30
CA SER A 135 13.23 -11.69 -5.00
C SER A 135 14.29 -10.63 -4.67
N GLY A 136 14.90 -10.75 -3.52
CA GLY A 136 16.07 -9.95 -3.17
C GLY A 136 15.85 -8.43 -3.23
N GLN A 137 16.45 -7.79 -4.23
CA GLN A 137 16.47 -6.32 -4.40
C GLN A 137 15.43 -5.80 -5.38
N ASP A 138 14.42 -6.60 -5.74
CA ASP A 138 13.39 -6.18 -6.67
C ASP A 138 12.67 -4.92 -6.16
N SER A 139 12.48 -3.96 -7.04
CA SER A 139 11.66 -2.80 -6.79
C SER A 139 10.28 -2.98 -7.43
N VAL A 140 9.26 -2.49 -6.75
CA VAL A 140 7.88 -2.53 -7.23
C VAL A 140 7.30 -1.15 -7.09
N SER A 141 6.69 -0.65 -8.14
CA SER A 141 5.94 0.60 -8.13
C SER A 141 4.51 0.33 -8.55
N MET A 142 3.58 1.07 -8.00
CA MET A 142 2.16 0.90 -8.28
C MET A 142 1.51 2.25 -8.57
N CYS A 143 0.53 2.25 -9.47
CA CYS A 143 -0.35 3.39 -9.67
C CYS A 143 -1.79 2.92 -9.82
N PHE A 144 -2.73 3.82 -9.50
CA PHE A 144 -4.16 3.57 -9.61
C PHE A 144 -4.77 4.49 -10.65
N ASN A 145 -5.63 3.95 -11.48
CA ASN A 145 -6.43 4.75 -12.41
C ASN A 145 -7.72 4.01 -12.74
N ASP A 146 -8.83 4.74 -12.73
CA ASP A 146 -10.16 4.27 -13.12
C ASP A 146 -10.53 2.89 -12.52
N GLY A 147 -10.14 2.71 -11.27
CA GLY A 147 -10.46 1.49 -10.55
C GLY A 147 -9.49 0.34 -10.74
N TYR A 148 -8.41 0.53 -11.42
CA TYR A 148 -7.38 -0.46 -11.63
C TYR A 148 -6.09 -0.08 -10.90
N ALA A 149 -5.38 -1.09 -10.37
CA ALA A 149 -4.00 -0.94 -9.94
C ALA A 149 -3.07 -1.46 -11.04
N TYR A 150 -2.13 -0.63 -11.45
CA TYR A 150 -1.07 -0.96 -12.40
C TYR A 150 0.21 -1.15 -11.62
N VAL A 151 0.81 -2.33 -11.73
CA VAL A 151 2.02 -2.70 -11.00
C VAL A 151 3.16 -2.86 -11.97
N SER A 152 4.27 -2.20 -11.68
CA SER A 152 5.54 -2.34 -12.39
C SER A 152 6.55 -2.97 -11.44
N GLN A 153 7.24 -4.01 -11.88
CA GLN A 153 8.30 -4.67 -11.12
C GLN A 153 9.61 -4.59 -11.91
N GLU A 154 10.65 -4.06 -11.29
CA GLU A 154 12.00 -4.16 -11.78
C GLU A 154 12.67 -5.39 -11.15
N ILE A 155 13.07 -6.33 -12.01
CA ILE A 155 13.72 -7.56 -11.57
C ILE A 155 15.22 -7.37 -11.73
N THR A 156 15.94 -7.33 -10.59
CA THR A 156 17.40 -7.30 -10.56
C THR A 156 17.93 -8.73 -10.49
N GLY A 157 18.37 -9.27 -11.63
CA GLY A 157 18.97 -10.59 -11.70
C GLY A 157 19.33 -10.95 -13.15
N ASP A 158 20.26 -11.88 -13.32
CA ASP A 158 20.56 -12.43 -14.63
C ASP A 158 19.32 -13.19 -15.13
N ILE A 159 18.71 -12.68 -16.18
CA ILE A 159 17.75 -13.47 -16.95
C ILE A 159 18.61 -14.49 -17.68
N GLU A 160 18.83 -15.67 -17.12
CA GLU A 160 19.35 -16.79 -17.88
C GLU A 160 18.38 -17.06 -19.02
N GLY A 161 18.67 -16.43 -20.17
CA GLY A 161 17.97 -16.68 -21.40
C GLY A 161 18.43 -18.04 -21.92
N ASN A 162 17.63 -19.07 -21.71
CA ASN A 162 17.66 -20.20 -22.62
C ASN A 162 17.10 -19.73 -23.98
N VAL A 163 18.00 -19.47 -24.91
CA VAL A 163 17.73 -19.32 -26.35
C VAL A 163 17.49 -20.72 -26.92
#